data_3688024ba5fa10021ce002b00c3c2661
#
_entry.id   3688024ba5fa10021ce002b00c3c2661
#
_cell.length_a   1.000
_cell.length_b   1.000
_cell.length_c   1.000
_cell.angle_alpha   90.00
_cell.angle_beta   90.00
_cell.angle_gamma   90.00
#
_symmetry.space_group_name_H-M   'P 1'
#
loop_
_entity.id
_entity.type
_entity.pdbx_description
1 polymer ?
#
loop_
_entity_poly.entity_id
_entity_poly.type
_entity_poly.pdbx_seq_one_letter_code
_entity_poly.pdbx_strand_id
1 'polypeptide(L)' 'IHVNALFDNVGGLKVGNNVWFSGVKIGTVRRIHFVNNSQVEVEMNIQESATEFIRKDATASISSEGFIGNKLVVIAGG' A
#
# COMPACT_ATOMS: atom_id res chain seq x y z
N ILE A 1 13.00 0.49 2.11
CA ILE A 1 12.44 1.79 2.56
C ILE A 1 11.00 1.61 2.94
N HIS A 2 10.62 2.19 4.05
CA HIS A 2 9.27 2.08 4.58
C HIS A 2 8.46 3.32 4.21
N VAL A 3 7.28 3.09 3.66
CA VAL A 3 6.32 4.13 3.33
C VAL A 3 5.02 3.79 4.05
N ASN A 4 4.37 4.78 4.60
CA ASN A 4 3.15 4.60 5.38
C ASN A 4 1.98 5.30 4.70
N ALA A 5 0.81 4.70 4.81
CA ALA A 5 -0.43 5.29 4.32
C ALA A 5 -1.54 5.09 5.35
N LEU A 6 -2.46 6.04 5.42
CA LEU A 6 -3.60 5.99 6.32
C LEU A 6 -4.86 5.68 5.54
N PHE A 7 -5.68 4.78 6.09
CA PHE A 7 -6.95 4.37 5.50
C PHE A 7 -8.04 4.34 6.57
N ASP A 8 -9.25 4.64 6.18
CA ASP A 8 -10.41 4.44 7.04
C ASP A 8 -10.80 2.97 7.11
N ASN A 9 -10.54 2.24 6.04
CA ASN A 9 -10.89 0.83 5.92
C ASN A 9 -9.92 0.17 4.95
N VAL A 10 -9.30 -0.92 5.35
CA VAL A 10 -8.34 -1.63 4.50
C VAL A 10 -8.97 -2.81 3.74
N GLY A 11 -10.27 -3.09 4.00
CA GLY A 11 -11.01 -4.06 3.19
C GLY A 11 -10.47 -5.48 3.21
N GLY A 12 -9.79 -5.88 4.27
CA GLY A 12 -9.22 -7.22 4.36
C GLY A 12 -7.77 -7.33 3.86
N LEU A 13 -7.13 -6.20 3.60
CA LEU A 13 -5.69 -6.19 3.28
C LEU A 13 -4.90 -6.88 4.39
N LYS A 14 -3.89 -7.66 4.03
CA LYS A 14 -3.08 -8.44 4.97
C LYS A 14 -1.60 -8.15 4.79
N VAL A 15 -0.85 -8.36 5.85
CA VAL A 15 0.61 -8.36 5.79
C VAL A 15 1.08 -9.36 4.75
N GLY A 16 2.02 -8.96 3.89
CA GLY A 16 2.50 -9.77 2.79
C GLY A 16 1.81 -9.49 1.46
N ASN A 17 0.69 -8.79 1.45
CA ASN A 17 0.04 -8.39 0.19
C ASN A 17 0.96 -7.43 -0.58
N ASN A 18 0.78 -7.39 -1.88
CA ASN A 18 1.68 -6.66 -2.78
C ASN A 18 1.36 -5.17 -2.85
N VAL A 19 2.38 -4.38 -3.16
CA VAL A 19 2.26 -2.96 -3.45
C VAL A 19 2.68 -2.75 -4.91
N TRP A 20 1.82 -2.06 -5.66
CA TRP A 20 2.00 -1.82 -7.09
C TRP A 20 2.11 -0.32 -7.37
N PHE A 21 2.94 0.01 -8.33
CA PHE A 21 3.08 1.37 -8.85
C PHE A 21 3.21 1.30 -10.37
N SER A 22 2.30 1.97 -11.07
CA SER A 22 2.27 1.96 -12.54
C SER A 22 2.28 0.56 -13.14
N GLY A 23 1.57 -0.39 -12.50
CA GLY A 23 1.51 -1.76 -12.98
C GLY A 23 2.72 -2.62 -12.64
N VAL A 24 3.64 -2.12 -11.84
CA VAL A 24 4.85 -2.84 -11.43
C VAL A 24 4.79 -3.11 -9.94
N LYS A 25 5.07 -4.35 -9.54
CA LYS A 25 5.19 -4.68 -8.12
C LYS A 25 6.47 -4.07 -7.57
N ILE A 26 6.31 -3.19 -6.57
CA ILE A 26 7.44 -2.46 -5.99
C ILE A 26 7.67 -2.76 -4.52
N GLY A 27 6.78 -3.53 -3.90
CA GLY A 27 6.96 -3.84 -2.49
C GLY A 27 5.85 -4.71 -1.93
N THR A 28 5.83 -4.80 -0.62
CA THR A 28 4.82 -5.57 0.12
C THR A 28 4.36 -4.83 1.35
N VAL A 29 3.18 -5.17 1.83
CA VAL A 29 2.65 -4.70 3.10
C VAL A 29 3.43 -5.34 4.23
N ARG A 30 3.99 -4.52 5.10
CA ARG A 30 4.85 -4.97 6.19
C ARG A 30 4.07 -5.05 7.51
N ARG A 31 3.18 -4.08 7.75
CA ARG A 31 2.49 -3.98 9.03
C ARG A 31 1.20 -3.21 8.86
N ILE A 32 0.18 -3.61 9.61
CA ILE A 32 -1.12 -2.95 9.63
C ILE A 32 -1.51 -2.76 11.09
N HIS A 33 -1.83 -1.53 11.51
CA HIS A 33 -2.26 -1.27 12.87
C HIS A 33 -3.18 -0.05 12.96
N PHE A 34 -3.99 -0.05 14.00
CA PHE A 34 -4.84 1.11 14.29
C PHE A 34 -4.02 2.25 14.86
N VAL A 35 -4.26 3.46 14.37
CA VAL A 35 -3.65 4.67 14.94
C VAL A 35 -4.63 5.45 15.81
N ASN A 36 -5.95 5.25 15.58
CA ASN A 36 -7.01 5.80 16.41
C ASN A 36 -8.29 5.01 16.14
N ASN A 37 -9.43 5.49 16.67
CA ASN A 37 -10.70 4.77 16.55
C ASN A 37 -11.24 4.67 15.12
N SER A 38 -10.72 5.45 14.19
CA SER A 38 -11.28 5.55 12.85
C SER A 38 -10.28 5.33 11.72
N GLN A 39 -8.99 5.17 12.04
CA GLN A 39 -7.97 5.06 11.01
C GLN A 39 -7.00 3.91 11.26
N VAL A 40 -6.57 3.32 10.15
CA VAL A 40 -5.60 2.23 10.11
C VAL A 40 -4.38 2.71 9.35
N GLU A 41 -3.21 2.49 9.91
CA GLU A 41 -1.96 2.77 9.21
C GLU A 41 -1.42 1.49 8.59
N VAL A 42 -1.07 1.58 7.31
CA VAL A 42 -0.43 0.50 6.57
C VAL A 42 1.01 0.90 6.31
N GLU A 43 1.93 0.10 6.85
CA GLU A 43 3.36 0.27 6.59
C GLU A 43 3.78 -0.66 5.46
N MET A 44 4.44 -0.10 4.47
CA MET A 44 4.86 -0.83 3.28
C MET A 44 6.37 -0.81 3.16
N ASN A 45 6.93 -1.94 2.76
CA ASN A 45 8.36 -2.02 2.44
C ASN A 45 8.49 -1.92 0.92
N ILE A 46 9.09 -0.82 0.46
CA ILE A 46 9.18 -0.48 -0.97
C ILE A 46 10.62 -0.65 -1.42
N GLN A 47 10.81 -1.19 -2.61
CA GLN A 47 12.13 -1.29 -3.23
C GLN A 47 12.74 0.11 -3.33
N GLU A 48 13.98 0.23 -2.91
CA GLU A 48 14.68 1.52 -2.91
C GLU A 48 14.73 2.14 -4.31
N SER A 49 14.94 1.32 -5.33
CA SER A 49 15.00 1.80 -6.71
C SER A 49 13.69 2.43 -7.21
N ALA A 50 12.56 2.11 -6.56
CA ALA A 50 11.26 2.66 -6.95
C ALA A 50 10.95 3.98 -6.25
N THR A 51 11.57 4.25 -5.11
CA THR A 51 11.20 5.39 -4.26
C THR A 51 11.44 6.74 -4.92
N GLU A 52 12.43 6.85 -5.80
CA GLU A 52 12.71 8.11 -6.50
C GLU A 52 11.59 8.50 -7.47
N PHE A 53 10.76 7.54 -7.88
CA PHE A 53 9.66 7.79 -8.81
C PHE A 53 8.33 8.04 -8.12
N ILE A 54 8.27 7.83 -6.81
CA ILE A 54 7.05 8.09 -6.02
C ILE A 54 7.10 9.51 -5.50
N ARG A 55 6.12 10.32 -5.93
CA ARG A 55 6.06 11.72 -5.52
C ARG A 55 5.45 11.85 -4.14
N LYS A 56 5.75 12.98 -3.47
CA LYS A 56 5.24 13.25 -2.13
C LYS A 56 3.73 13.35 -2.07
N ASP A 57 3.11 13.78 -3.16
CA ASP A 57 1.66 13.91 -3.26
C ASP A 57 0.99 12.69 -3.90
N ALA A 58 1.72 11.60 -4.04
CA ALA A 58 1.14 10.33 -4.49
C ALA A 58 0.09 9.86 -3.49
N THR A 59 -0.91 9.16 -4.02
CA THR A 59 -1.98 8.58 -3.20
C THR A 59 -1.90 7.06 -3.22
N ALA A 60 -2.39 6.46 -2.15
CA ALA A 60 -2.47 5.00 -2.04
C ALA A 60 -3.93 4.59 -1.99
N SER A 61 -4.27 3.52 -2.69
CA SER A 61 -5.60 2.94 -2.65
C SER A 61 -5.49 1.42 -2.54
N ILE A 62 -6.59 0.77 -2.17
CA ILE A 62 -6.63 -0.68 -2.01
C ILE A 62 -7.53 -1.25 -3.09
N SER A 63 -7.04 -2.27 -3.78
CA SER A 63 -7.75 -2.93 -4.87
C SER A 63 -7.68 -4.44 -4.70
N SER A 64 -8.35 -5.16 -5.57
CA SER A 64 -8.32 -6.63 -5.59
C SER A 64 -7.40 -7.12 -6.68
N GLU A 65 -6.68 -8.20 -6.38
CA GLU A 65 -5.76 -8.84 -7.31
C GLU A 65 -6.44 -10.10 -7.89
N GLY A 66 -6.89 -9.99 -9.15
CA GLY A 66 -7.51 -11.10 -9.86
C GLY A 66 -8.81 -11.60 -9.24
N PHE A 67 -9.12 -12.87 -9.52
CA PHE A 67 -10.38 -13.51 -9.09
C PHE A 67 -10.31 -14.13 -7.70
N ILE A 68 -9.14 -14.25 -7.12
CA ILE A 68 -8.95 -14.97 -5.85
C ILE A 68 -9.16 -14.08 -4.63
N GLY A 69 -9.48 -12.82 -4.83
CA GLY A 69 -9.85 -11.93 -3.72
C GLY A 69 -8.69 -11.41 -2.88
N ASN A 70 -7.45 -11.66 -3.28
CA ASN A 70 -6.30 -11.05 -2.61
C ASN A 70 -6.35 -9.54 -2.79
N LYS A 71 -6.04 -8.82 -1.74
CA LYS A 71 -5.96 -7.36 -1.79
C LYS A 71 -4.55 -6.92 -2.11
N LEU A 72 -4.46 -5.72 -2.68
CA LEU A 72 -3.17 -5.08 -2.96
C LEU A 72 -3.28 -3.58 -2.73
N VAL A 73 -2.14 -2.94 -2.54
CA VAL A 73 -2.05 -1.49 -2.46
C VAL A 73 -1.57 -0.96 -3.81
N VAL A 74 -2.25 0.05 -4.32
CA VAL A 74 -1.85 0.75 -5.55
C VAL A 74 -1.42 2.16 -5.17
N ILE A 75 -0.20 2.51 -5.55
CA ILE A 75 0.32 3.86 -5.41
C ILE A 75 0.20 4.54 -6.76
N ALA A 76 -0.37 5.73 -6.80
CA ALA A 76 -0.62 6.44 -8.04
C ALA A 76 -0.53 7.94 -7.87
N GLY A 77 -0.31 8.62 -8.97
CA GLY A 77 -0.37 10.06 -9.02
C GLY A 77 0.87 10.77 -8.49
N GLY A 78 0.68 12.01 -8.19
CA GLY A 78 1.72 12.92 -7.75
C GLY A 78 2.17 13.88 -8.82
#